data_6521416e4b8bc56de03459d7f6e0f895
#
_entry.id   6521416e4b8bc56de03459d7f6e0f895
#
_cell.length_a   1.000
_cell.length_b   1.000
_cell.length_c   1.000
_cell.angle_alpha   90.00
_cell.angle_beta   90.00
_cell.angle_gamma   90.00
#
_symmetry.space_group_name_H-M   'P 1'
#
loop_
_entity.id
_entity.type
_entity.pdbx_description
1 polymer ?
#
loop_
_entity_poly.entity_id
_entity_poly.type
_entity_poly.pdbx_seq_one_letter_code
_entity_poly.pdbx_strand_id
1 'polypeptide(L)'
;MKPFRFSLKLALTAPLALALAACGGDAGGDLAGDVIAPIAAPDGTNWGETVTVSDADGYVLGNPDAPLKLIEYASHTCGACANFSATAKPGIQEYVATGVVSFEQRNLVRDPIDLTIATLVRCGAKENMQTLSDLAWQNLQETFNNVNANNAAYQAAGELPPEQRFIGIAQAAGLIDFFAARGLSADQQRACLADTTTIEGIANNSSSQANDLGIQATPTFLLNDRKLDVNSWSEIEPLLQRAGARQE
;
A
#
# COMPACT_ATOMS: atom_id res chain seq x y z
N MET A 1 46.01 78.20 31.28
CA MET A 1 46.24 76.81 30.81
C MET A 1 45.47 75.87 31.65
N LYS A 2 44.36 75.30 31.15
CA LYS A 2 43.51 74.30 31.87
C LYS A 2 43.76 72.92 31.27
N PRO A 3 43.96 71.86 32.04
CA PRO A 3 44.13 70.56 31.52
C PRO A 3 42.74 69.90 31.23
N PHE A 4 42.64 69.33 30.06
CA PHE A 4 41.47 68.60 29.56
C PHE A 4 41.49 67.17 30.16
N ARG A 5 40.43 66.80 30.89
CA ARG A 5 40.28 65.45 31.45
C ARG A 5 39.53 64.58 30.42
N PHE A 6 40.17 63.62 29.83
CA PHE A 6 39.57 62.57 29.01
C PHE A 6 38.96 61.50 29.91
N SER A 7 37.63 61.37 29.90
CA SER A 7 36.95 60.26 30.57
C SER A 7 36.80 59.09 29.57
N LEU A 8 37.56 58.05 29.83
CA LEU A 8 37.48 56.79 29.08
C LEU A 8 36.22 56.01 29.54
N LYS A 9 35.18 55.98 28.68
CA LYS A 9 34.02 55.09 28.89
C LYS A 9 34.33 53.70 28.36
N LEU A 10 34.46 52.77 29.29
CA LEU A 10 34.63 51.36 29.00
C LEU A 10 33.28 50.78 28.51
N ALA A 11 33.16 50.54 27.22
CA ALA A 11 32.01 49.85 26.64
C ALA A 11 32.17 48.36 26.83
N LEU A 12 31.31 47.79 27.64
CA LEU A 12 31.19 46.35 27.85
C LEU A 12 30.45 45.75 26.65
N THR A 13 31.17 45.16 25.72
CA THR A 13 30.57 44.38 24.62
C THR A 13 30.32 42.94 25.10
N ALA A 14 29.06 42.60 25.35
CA ALA A 14 28.64 41.21 25.55
C ALA A 14 28.64 40.47 24.20
N PRO A 15 29.26 39.28 24.11
CA PRO A 15 29.12 38.46 22.92
C PRO A 15 27.71 37.85 22.84
N LEU A 16 26.97 38.25 21.84
CA LEU A 16 25.67 37.62 21.45
C LEU A 16 26.03 36.28 20.80
N ALA A 17 25.95 35.19 21.57
CA ALA A 17 26.04 33.83 21.02
C ALA A 17 24.79 33.58 20.17
N LEU A 18 24.91 33.70 18.85
CA LEU A 18 23.94 33.12 17.92
C LEU A 18 24.02 31.62 18.01
N ALA A 19 23.09 31.00 18.74
CA ALA A 19 22.78 29.61 18.57
C ALA A 19 22.16 29.41 17.18
N LEU A 20 22.97 28.98 16.21
CA LEU A 20 22.45 28.38 14.98
C LEU A 20 21.76 27.07 15.39
N ALA A 21 20.45 27.12 15.57
CA ALA A 21 19.64 25.91 15.51
C ALA A 21 19.72 25.43 14.05
N ALA A 22 20.64 24.49 13.81
CA ALA A 22 20.65 23.70 12.59
C ALA A 22 19.37 22.85 12.60
N CYS A 23 18.29 23.38 11.99
CA CYS A 23 17.21 22.55 11.48
C CYS A 23 17.76 21.77 10.29
N GLY A 24 18.59 20.78 10.55
CA GLY A 24 18.81 19.67 9.67
C GLY A 24 17.49 18.87 9.70
N GLY A 25 16.65 19.08 8.70
CA GLY A 25 15.53 18.20 8.46
C GLY A 25 16.07 16.83 8.08
N ASP A 26 16.29 15.96 9.07
CA ASP A 26 16.38 14.52 8.87
C ASP A 26 15.01 14.08 8.30
N ALA A 27 15.02 13.73 7.00
CA ALA A 27 13.89 13.00 6.38
C ALA A 27 13.68 11.63 7.05
N GLY A 28 14.42 11.33 8.10
CA GLY A 28 14.41 10.16 8.97
C GLY A 28 13.80 10.44 10.34
N GLY A 29 12.64 11.13 10.45
CA GLY A 29 11.94 11.27 11.74
C GLY A 29 11.86 9.92 12.45
N ASP A 30 12.28 9.90 13.73
CA ASP A 30 12.34 8.68 14.53
C ASP A 30 10.92 8.05 14.58
N LEU A 31 10.81 6.76 14.16
CA LEU A 31 9.58 5.98 14.31
C LEU A 31 9.39 5.49 15.75
N ALA A 32 10.26 5.91 16.68
CA ALA A 32 10.16 5.50 18.08
C ALA A 32 8.93 6.12 18.75
N GLY A 33 8.10 5.26 19.36
CA GLY A 33 6.92 5.64 20.12
C GLY A 33 6.78 4.81 21.40
N ASP A 34 6.00 5.32 22.35
CA ASP A 34 5.59 4.55 23.52
C ASP A 34 4.70 3.36 23.08
N VAL A 35 4.69 2.32 23.91
CA VAL A 35 3.80 1.17 23.68
C VAL A 35 2.35 1.61 23.66
N ILE A 36 1.65 1.29 22.56
CA ILE A 36 0.24 1.62 22.38
C ILE A 36 -0.59 0.42 22.89
N ALA A 37 -1.54 0.71 23.78
CA ALA A 37 -2.45 -0.31 24.28
C ALA A 37 -3.41 -0.80 23.18
N PRO A 38 -3.82 -2.08 23.18
CA PRO A 38 -4.80 -2.58 22.24
C PRO A 38 -6.11 -1.77 22.25
N ILE A 39 -6.70 -1.62 21.06
CA ILE A 39 -7.95 -0.88 20.83
C ILE A 39 -9.03 -1.90 20.49
N ALA A 40 -10.02 -2.02 21.37
CA ALA A 40 -11.11 -2.97 21.17
C ALA A 40 -11.93 -2.66 19.91
N ALA A 41 -12.33 -3.70 19.17
CA ALA A 41 -13.28 -3.56 18.08
C ALA A 41 -14.68 -3.25 18.63
N PRO A 42 -15.56 -2.62 17.83
CA PRO A 42 -16.96 -2.46 18.19
C PRO A 42 -17.64 -3.79 18.53
N ASP A 43 -18.62 -3.77 19.42
CA ASP A 43 -19.34 -4.96 19.85
C ASP A 43 -19.84 -5.81 18.67
N GLY A 44 -19.57 -7.10 18.71
CA GLY A 44 -19.96 -8.06 17.67
C GLY A 44 -19.11 -8.03 16.40
N THR A 45 -18.00 -7.30 16.38
CA THR A 45 -17.04 -7.26 15.29
C THR A 45 -15.62 -7.63 15.74
N ASN A 46 -14.72 -7.88 14.80
CA ASN A 46 -13.30 -7.99 15.07
C ASN A 46 -12.49 -7.23 14.00
N TRP A 47 -11.33 -6.72 14.38
CA TRP A 47 -10.51 -5.95 13.47
C TRP A 47 -9.93 -6.81 12.32
N GLY A 48 -9.67 -8.09 12.57
CA GLY A 48 -9.13 -9.00 11.54
C GLY A 48 -10.09 -9.28 10.38
N GLU A 49 -11.39 -8.94 10.51
CA GLU A 49 -12.42 -9.10 9.48
C GLU A 49 -13.00 -7.75 9.00
N THR A 50 -12.61 -6.65 9.63
CA THR A 50 -13.10 -5.32 9.27
C THR A 50 -12.34 -4.81 8.05
N VAL A 51 -13.06 -4.55 6.95
CA VAL A 51 -12.49 -3.96 5.73
C VAL A 51 -13.22 -2.68 5.35
N THR A 52 -12.45 -1.62 5.12
CA THR A 52 -12.94 -0.34 4.60
C THR A 52 -12.18 0.06 3.34
N VAL A 53 -12.73 0.98 2.57
CA VAL A 53 -12.04 1.58 1.42
C VAL A 53 -11.64 2.99 1.82
N SER A 54 -10.36 3.32 1.63
CA SER A 54 -9.82 4.66 1.94
C SER A 54 -10.14 5.67 0.84
N ASP A 55 -9.96 6.97 1.14
CA ASP A 55 -10.08 8.04 0.14
C ASP A 55 -9.04 7.92 -0.99
N ALA A 56 -7.96 7.19 -0.74
CA ALA A 56 -6.95 6.86 -1.74
C ALA A 56 -7.30 5.61 -2.58
N ASP A 57 -8.53 5.11 -2.47
CA ASP A 57 -9.01 3.90 -3.15
C ASP A 57 -8.21 2.64 -2.76
N GLY A 58 -7.64 2.62 -1.56
CA GLY A 58 -6.98 1.47 -0.96
C GLY A 58 -7.95 0.64 -0.12
N TYR A 59 -7.66 -0.64 0.04
CA TYR A 59 -8.44 -1.54 0.88
C TYR A 59 -7.75 -1.73 2.22
N VAL A 60 -8.37 -1.21 3.26
CA VAL A 60 -7.87 -1.18 4.64
C VAL A 60 -8.45 -2.35 5.41
N LEU A 61 -7.59 -3.23 5.90
CA LEU A 61 -7.92 -4.27 6.87
C LEU A 61 -7.62 -3.74 8.28
N GLY A 62 -8.58 -3.90 9.18
CA GLY A 62 -8.41 -3.49 10.57
C GLY A 62 -9.13 -2.22 10.94
N ASN A 63 -8.69 -1.60 12.02
CA ASN A 63 -9.19 -0.34 12.51
C ASN A 63 -8.83 0.80 11.53
N PRO A 64 -9.79 1.46 10.86
CA PRO A 64 -9.50 2.56 9.95
C PRO A 64 -8.85 3.77 10.66
N ASP A 65 -9.08 3.89 11.98
CA ASP A 65 -8.52 4.93 12.84
C ASP A 65 -7.29 4.45 13.62
N ALA A 66 -6.67 3.34 13.19
CA ALA A 66 -5.47 2.82 13.83
C ALA A 66 -4.36 3.89 13.89
N PRO A 67 -3.66 4.03 15.04
CA PRO A 67 -2.56 4.97 15.17
C PRO A 67 -1.36 4.63 14.28
N LEU A 68 -1.22 3.37 13.85
CA LEU A 68 -0.18 2.91 12.94
C LEU A 68 -0.82 2.35 11.67
N LYS A 69 -0.62 3.06 10.55
CA LYS A 69 -1.17 2.71 9.25
C LYS A 69 -0.05 2.19 8.36
N LEU A 70 -0.01 0.86 8.15
CA LEU A 70 0.92 0.23 7.21
C LEU A 70 0.26 0.15 5.84
N ILE A 71 0.82 0.85 4.87
CA ILE A 71 0.31 0.89 3.49
C ILE A 71 1.29 0.16 2.58
N GLU A 72 0.78 -0.76 1.76
CA GLU A 72 1.52 -1.45 0.71
C GLU A 72 1.06 -0.98 -0.66
N TYR A 73 1.97 -0.46 -1.47
CA TYR A 73 1.79 -0.32 -2.91
C TYR A 73 2.26 -1.59 -3.60
N ALA A 74 1.31 -2.35 -4.14
CA ALA A 74 1.52 -3.68 -4.68
C ALA A 74 1.03 -3.83 -6.11
N SER A 75 1.61 -4.78 -6.84
CA SER A 75 1.19 -5.22 -8.17
C SER A 75 0.88 -6.72 -8.13
N HIS A 76 -0.20 -7.14 -8.77
CA HIS A 76 -0.57 -8.55 -8.85
C HIS A 76 0.30 -9.36 -9.80
N THR A 77 1.17 -8.71 -10.59
CA THR A 77 2.18 -9.37 -11.43
C THR A 77 3.59 -9.30 -10.84
N CYS A 78 3.71 -8.87 -9.57
CA CYS A 78 4.99 -8.73 -8.87
C CYS A 78 5.30 -9.96 -8.02
N GLY A 79 6.35 -10.70 -8.35
CA GLY A 79 6.80 -11.86 -7.56
C GLY A 79 7.27 -11.50 -6.13
N ALA A 80 7.84 -10.29 -5.94
CA ALA A 80 8.23 -9.83 -4.61
C ALA A 80 7.00 -9.53 -3.73
N CYS A 81 5.90 -8.99 -4.30
CA CYS A 81 4.63 -8.81 -3.59
C CYS A 81 4.01 -10.18 -3.22
N ALA A 82 4.05 -11.14 -4.16
CA ALA A 82 3.61 -12.51 -3.88
C ALA A 82 4.37 -13.14 -2.70
N ASN A 83 5.70 -12.97 -2.68
CA ASN A 83 6.53 -13.45 -1.56
C ASN A 83 6.21 -12.73 -0.25
N PHE A 84 6.02 -11.40 -0.29
CA PHE A 84 5.62 -10.63 0.90
C PHE A 84 4.28 -11.11 1.44
N SER A 85 3.25 -11.22 0.59
CA SER A 85 1.93 -11.76 0.99
C SER A 85 2.07 -13.13 1.67
N ALA A 86 2.84 -14.05 1.10
CA ALA A 86 3.02 -15.40 1.64
C ALA A 86 3.73 -15.45 3.00
N THR A 87 4.65 -14.51 3.26
CA THR A 87 5.51 -14.53 4.46
C THR A 87 5.04 -13.59 5.57
N ALA A 88 4.39 -12.47 5.22
CA ALA A 88 4.03 -11.41 6.15
C ALA A 88 2.61 -11.54 6.71
N LYS A 89 1.70 -12.17 5.98
CA LYS A 89 0.26 -12.16 6.28
C LYS A 89 -0.09 -12.58 7.71
N PRO A 90 0.44 -13.70 8.25
CA PRO A 90 0.13 -14.10 9.63
C PRO A 90 0.53 -13.04 10.64
N GLY A 91 1.76 -12.49 10.54
CA GLY A 91 2.23 -11.44 11.44
C GLY A 91 1.41 -10.14 11.32
N ILE A 92 1.08 -9.71 10.09
CA ILE A 92 0.21 -8.54 9.87
C ILE A 92 -1.14 -8.74 10.57
N GLN A 93 -1.75 -9.93 10.45
CA GLN A 93 -3.05 -10.21 11.07
C GLN A 93 -3.02 -10.12 12.60
N GLU A 94 -1.93 -10.58 13.23
CA GLU A 94 -1.74 -10.46 14.68
C GLU A 94 -1.70 -8.99 15.12
N TYR A 95 -0.96 -8.13 14.43
CA TYR A 95 -0.94 -6.69 14.73
C TYR A 95 -2.27 -5.99 14.43
N VAL A 96 -2.93 -6.36 13.34
CA VAL A 96 -4.24 -5.80 12.96
C VAL A 96 -5.30 -6.17 14.01
N ALA A 97 -5.28 -7.39 14.54
CA ALA A 97 -6.23 -7.85 15.56
C ALA A 97 -6.19 -6.99 16.83
N THR A 98 -5.04 -6.38 17.16
CA THR A 98 -4.90 -5.45 18.29
C THR A 98 -5.65 -4.12 18.10
N GLY A 99 -6.06 -3.77 16.88
CA GLY A 99 -6.64 -2.47 16.53
C GLY A 99 -5.63 -1.31 16.51
N VAL A 100 -4.37 -1.56 16.84
CA VAL A 100 -3.28 -0.56 16.87
C VAL A 100 -2.68 -0.36 15.48
N VAL A 101 -2.69 -1.41 14.65
CA VAL A 101 -2.20 -1.38 13.27
C VAL A 101 -3.36 -1.58 12.32
N SER A 102 -3.41 -0.82 11.23
CA SER A 102 -4.19 -1.16 10.04
C SER A 102 -3.27 -1.50 8.88
N PHE A 103 -3.71 -2.40 8.01
CA PHE A 103 -2.99 -2.75 6.79
C PHE A 103 -3.80 -2.34 5.56
N GLU A 104 -3.26 -1.44 4.77
CA GLU A 104 -3.90 -0.95 3.54
C GLU A 104 -3.14 -1.43 2.31
N GLN A 105 -3.85 -2.07 1.38
CA GLN A 105 -3.33 -2.44 0.07
C GLN A 105 -3.78 -1.44 -0.98
N ARG A 106 -2.82 -0.82 -1.69
CA ARG A 106 -3.03 0.06 -2.84
C ARG A 106 -2.39 -0.53 -4.09
N ASN A 107 -2.98 -0.28 -5.25
CA ASN A 107 -2.42 -0.78 -6.50
C ASN A 107 -1.31 0.14 -7.04
N LEU A 108 -0.19 -0.46 -7.44
CA LEU A 108 0.74 0.10 -8.40
C LEU A 108 0.68 -0.75 -9.67
N VAL A 109 -0.16 -0.34 -10.61
CA VAL A 109 -0.43 -1.06 -11.85
C VAL A 109 0.78 -1.00 -12.78
N ARG A 110 1.25 -2.16 -13.23
CA ARG A 110 2.48 -2.30 -14.04
C ARG A 110 2.24 -2.74 -15.47
N ASP A 111 1.18 -3.51 -15.70
CA ASP A 111 0.87 -4.10 -16.99
C ASP A 111 -0.63 -4.43 -17.12
N PRO A 112 -1.12 -4.80 -18.32
CA PRO A 112 -2.54 -5.09 -18.52
C PRO A 112 -3.06 -6.32 -17.74
N ILE A 113 -2.19 -7.32 -17.44
CA ILE A 113 -2.58 -8.49 -16.63
C ILE A 113 -2.80 -8.04 -15.19
N ASP A 114 -1.90 -7.21 -14.67
CA ASP A 114 -2.00 -6.62 -13.34
C ASP A 114 -3.30 -5.83 -13.18
N LEU A 115 -3.62 -4.94 -14.14
CA LEU A 115 -4.86 -4.16 -14.14
C LEU A 115 -6.11 -5.05 -14.21
N THR A 116 -6.04 -6.14 -15.00
CA THR A 116 -7.12 -7.14 -15.07
C THR A 116 -7.37 -7.80 -13.72
N ILE A 117 -6.30 -8.25 -13.03
CA ILE A 117 -6.41 -8.86 -11.71
C ILE A 117 -6.86 -7.82 -10.68
N ALA A 118 -6.30 -6.61 -10.69
CA ALA A 118 -6.72 -5.51 -9.82
C ALA A 118 -8.22 -5.20 -9.93
N THR A 119 -8.77 -5.25 -11.14
CA THR A 119 -10.21 -5.10 -11.39
C THR A 119 -10.99 -6.27 -10.81
N LEU A 120 -10.55 -7.52 -11.04
CA LEU A 120 -11.26 -8.72 -10.59
C LEU A 120 -11.30 -8.86 -9.08
N VAL A 121 -10.21 -8.59 -8.36
CA VAL A 121 -10.17 -8.66 -6.89
C VAL A 121 -11.08 -7.63 -6.24
N ARG A 122 -11.38 -6.54 -6.93
CA ARG A 122 -12.31 -5.48 -6.50
C ARG A 122 -13.76 -5.72 -6.92
N CYS A 123 -14.01 -6.74 -7.77
CA CYS A 123 -15.30 -7.02 -8.40
C CYS A 123 -16.30 -7.75 -7.49
N GLY A 124 -16.17 -7.67 -6.20
CA GLY A 124 -17.05 -8.36 -5.27
C GLY A 124 -17.25 -7.55 -4.00
N ALA A 125 -17.55 -8.25 -2.92
CA ALA A 125 -17.60 -7.63 -1.62
C ALA A 125 -16.18 -7.18 -1.22
N LYS A 126 -16.06 -5.94 -0.69
CA LYS A 126 -14.77 -5.36 -0.30
C LYS A 126 -13.99 -6.23 0.70
N GLU A 127 -14.71 -6.97 1.51
CA GLU A 127 -14.15 -7.90 2.51
C GLU A 127 -13.32 -9.02 1.87
N ASN A 128 -13.58 -9.38 0.62
CA ASN A 128 -12.88 -10.44 -0.10
C ASN A 128 -11.63 -9.95 -0.83
N MET A 129 -11.44 -8.63 -0.99
CA MET A 129 -10.41 -8.08 -1.88
C MET A 129 -9.01 -8.57 -1.52
N GLN A 130 -8.59 -8.43 -0.25
CA GLN A 130 -7.25 -8.85 0.14
C GLN A 130 -7.07 -10.37 0.05
N THR A 131 -8.10 -11.15 0.40
CA THR A 131 -8.06 -12.61 0.24
C THR A 131 -7.95 -13.01 -1.23
N LEU A 132 -8.70 -12.38 -2.12
CA LEU A 132 -8.61 -12.63 -3.56
C LEU A 132 -7.25 -12.20 -4.13
N SER A 133 -6.68 -11.09 -3.64
CA SER A 133 -5.31 -10.67 -4.00
C SER A 133 -4.26 -11.72 -3.59
N ASP A 134 -4.32 -12.21 -2.36
CA ASP A 134 -3.41 -13.26 -1.88
C ASP A 134 -3.51 -14.53 -2.73
N LEU A 135 -4.73 -14.94 -3.06
CA LEU A 135 -4.97 -16.10 -3.92
C LEU A 135 -4.48 -15.88 -5.35
N ALA A 136 -4.63 -14.67 -5.90
CA ALA A 136 -4.09 -14.30 -7.22
C ALA A 136 -2.56 -14.38 -7.23
N TRP A 137 -1.88 -13.89 -6.18
CA TRP A 137 -0.43 -14.03 -6.04
C TRP A 137 0.03 -15.48 -5.90
N GLN A 138 -0.71 -16.32 -5.17
CA GLN A 138 -0.43 -17.76 -5.10
C GLN A 138 -0.55 -18.45 -6.47
N ASN A 139 -1.42 -17.93 -7.34
CA ASN A 139 -1.66 -18.44 -8.69
C ASN A 139 -0.79 -17.75 -9.77
N LEU A 140 0.10 -16.84 -9.41
CA LEU A 140 0.82 -15.96 -10.35
C LEU A 140 1.60 -16.75 -11.42
N GLN A 141 2.28 -17.82 -11.02
CA GLN A 141 3.04 -18.65 -11.96
C GLN A 141 2.12 -19.30 -13.00
N GLU A 142 0.94 -19.80 -12.58
CA GLU A 142 -0.02 -20.41 -13.49
C GLU A 142 -0.64 -19.36 -14.43
N THR A 143 -0.92 -18.15 -13.92
CA THR A 143 -1.35 -17.02 -14.75
C THR A 143 -0.37 -16.75 -15.87
N PHE A 144 0.94 -16.69 -15.59
CA PHE A 144 1.96 -16.50 -16.62
C PHE A 144 2.10 -17.69 -17.57
N ASN A 145 1.98 -18.93 -17.07
CA ASN A 145 1.98 -20.12 -17.90
C ASN A 145 0.82 -20.08 -18.91
N ASN A 146 -0.38 -19.71 -18.45
CA ASN A 146 -1.57 -19.59 -19.30
C ASN A 146 -1.40 -18.49 -20.37
N VAL A 147 -0.88 -17.32 -20.00
CA VAL A 147 -0.58 -16.24 -20.97
C VAL A 147 0.43 -16.70 -22.02
N ASN A 148 1.47 -17.41 -21.61
CA ASN A 148 2.47 -17.95 -22.55
C ASN A 148 1.87 -18.99 -23.49
N ALA A 149 1.05 -19.92 -22.95
CA ALA A 149 0.39 -20.95 -23.74
C ALA A 149 -0.64 -20.37 -24.73
N ASN A 150 -1.32 -19.28 -24.34
CA ASN A 150 -2.38 -18.60 -25.11
C ASN A 150 -1.89 -17.26 -25.68
N ASN A 151 -0.60 -17.10 -25.96
CA ASN A 151 -0.01 -15.80 -26.32
C ASN A 151 -0.73 -15.12 -27.50
N ALA A 152 -1.11 -15.89 -28.54
CA ALA A 152 -1.84 -15.33 -29.70
C ALA A 152 -3.19 -14.72 -29.27
N ALA A 153 -3.94 -15.37 -28.36
CA ALA A 153 -5.20 -14.85 -27.84
C ALA A 153 -4.96 -13.62 -26.94
N TYR A 154 -3.90 -13.63 -26.12
CA TYR A 154 -3.54 -12.49 -25.29
C TYR A 154 -3.19 -11.26 -26.14
N GLN A 155 -2.38 -11.41 -27.20
CA GLN A 155 -2.03 -10.32 -28.11
C GLN A 155 -3.29 -9.80 -28.85
N ALA A 156 -4.13 -10.70 -29.36
CA ALA A 156 -5.39 -10.32 -30.00
C ALA A 156 -6.33 -9.56 -29.07
N ALA A 157 -6.35 -9.91 -27.76
CA ALA A 157 -7.14 -9.21 -26.76
C ALA A 157 -6.72 -7.75 -26.60
N GLY A 158 -5.41 -7.44 -26.74
CA GLY A 158 -4.90 -6.08 -26.69
C GLY A 158 -5.45 -5.15 -27.75
N GLU A 159 -5.87 -5.70 -28.89
CA GLU A 159 -6.43 -4.96 -30.03
C GLU A 159 -7.97 -4.80 -29.96
N LEU A 160 -8.62 -5.44 -29.00
CA LEU A 160 -10.08 -5.34 -28.84
C LEU A 160 -10.50 -3.95 -28.33
N PRO A 161 -11.76 -3.56 -28.59
CA PRO A 161 -12.36 -2.38 -27.95
C PRO A 161 -12.23 -2.45 -26.42
N PRO A 162 -12.16 -1.31 -25.72
CA PRO A 162 -11.92 -1.25 -24.27
C PRO A 162 -12.82 -2.19 -23.45
N GLU A 163 -14.12 -2.27 -23.78
CA GLU A 163 -15.12 -3.06 -23.06
C GLU A 163 -14.93 -4.59 -23.23
N GLN A 164 -14.10 -5.01 -24.18
CA GLN A 164 -13.83 -6.43 -24.49
C GLN A 164 -12.38 -6.82 -24.17
N ARG A 165 -11.48 -5.83 -24.13
CA ARG A 165 -10.04 -6.04 -23.98
C ARG A 165 -9.70 -6.84 -22.73
N PHE A 166 -10.15 -6.38 -21.58
CA PHE A 166 -9.81 -7.00 -20.29
C PHE A 166 -10.51 -8.34 -20.09
N ILE A 167 -11.70 -8.55 -20.71
CA ILE A 167 -12.35 -9.86 -20.77
C ILE A 167 -11.46 -10.84 -21.55
N GLY A 168 -10.96 -10.44 -22.74
CA GLY A 168 -10.07 -11.26 -23.55
C GLY A 168 -8.76 -11.59 -22.83
N ILE A 169 -8.15 -10.60 -22.14
CA ILE A 169 -6.95 -10.81 -21.32
C ILE A 169 -7.22 -11.82 -20.19
N ALA A 170 -8.33 -11.66 -19.47
CA ALA A 170 -8.71 -12.57 -18.39
C ALA A 170 -8.94 -14.01 -18.89
N GLN A 171 -9.54 -14.18 -20.07
CA GLN A 171 -9.70 -15.48 -20.71
C GLN A 171 -8.35 -16.12 -21.08
N ALA A 172 -7.48 -15.37 -21.75
CA ALA A 172 -6.16 -15.85 -22.15
C ALA A 172 -5.29 -16.24 -20.95
N ALA A 173 -5.43 -15.51 -19.85
CA ALA A 173 -4.68 -15.74 -18.61
C ALA A 173 -5.32 -16.81 -17.68
N GLY A 174 -6.49 -17.40 -18.04
CA GLY A 174 -7.19 -18.38 -17.21
C GLY A 174 -7.85 -17.80 -15.95
N LEU A 175 -7.98 -16.47 -15.88
CA LEU A 175 -8.49 -15.79 -14.69
C LEU A 175 -9.99 -15.95 -14.51
N ILE A 176 -10.76 -16.14 -15.60
CA ILE A 176 -12.22 -16.32 -15.50
C ILE A 176 -12.54 -17.56 -14.66
N ASP A 177 -11.94 -18.70 -14.97
CA ASP A 177 -12.18 -19.95 -14.24
C ASP A 177 -11.60 -19.87 -12.82
N PHE A 178 -10.41 -19.24 -12.69
CA PHE A 178 -9.76 -19.05 -11.41
C PHE A 178 -10.63 -18.31 -10.40
N PHE A 179 -11.18 -17.16 -10.76
CA PHE A 179 -12.03 -16.36 -9.89
C PHE A 179 -13.44 -16.94 -9.75
N ALA A 180 -13.97 -17.64 -10.77
CA ALA A 180 -15.26 -18.34 -10.68
C ALA A 180 -15.24 -19.41 -9.58
N ALA A 181 -14.16 -20.18 -9.50
CA ALA A 181 -13.96 -21.17 -8.45
C ALA A 181 -13.83 -20.56 -7.03
N ARG A 182 -13.70 -19.24 -6.93
CA ARG A 182 -13.55 -18.46 -5.67
C ARG A 182 -14.75 -17.54 -5.39
N GLY A 183 -15.89 -17.83 -6.01
CA GLY A 183 -17.15 -17.18 -5.71
C GLY A 183 -17.47 -15.95 -6.54
N LEU A 184 -16.63 -15.57 -7.52
CA LEU A 184 -16.89 -14.49 -8.44
C LEU A 184 -17.40 -15.06 -9.78
N SER A 185 -18.72 -15.10 -10.01
CA SER A 185 -19.30 -15.71 -11.20
C SER A 185 -18.74 -15.10 -12.50
N ALA A 186 -18.68 -15.91 -13.57
CA ALA A 186 -18.16 -15.45 -14.86
C ALA A 186 -18.91 -14.22 -15.41
N ASP A 187 -20.21 -14.11 -15.13
CA ASP A 187 -21.01 -12.95 -15.56
C ASP A 187 -20.67 -11.69 -14.77
N GLN A 188 -20.46 -11.80 -13.45
CA GLN A 188 -19.94 -10.69 -12.63
C GLN A 188 -18.58 -10.23 -13.12
N GLN A 189 -17.66 -11.17 -13.35
CA GLN A 189 -16.33 -10.87 -13.87
C GLN A 189 -16.41 -10.11 -15.21
N ARG A 190 -17.23 -10.58 -16.15
CA ARG A 190 -17.42 -9.90 -17.45
C ARG A 190 -18.00 -8.49 -17.28
N ALA A 191 -18.95 -8.31 -16.38
CA ALA A 191 -19.53 -7.00 -16.11
C ALA A 191 -18.47 -6.03 -15.54
N CYS A 192 -17.64 -6.47 -14.56
CA CYS A 192 -16.58 -5.64 -14.00
C CYS A 192 -15.48 -5.33 -15.04
N LEU A 193 -15.11 -6.31 -15.87
CA LEU A 193 -14.07 -6.14 -16.89
C LEU A 193 -14.54 -5.35 -18.11
N ALA A 194 -15.84 -5.14 -18.28
CA ALA A 194 -16.43 -4.24 -19.29
C ALA A 194 -16.63 -2.81 -18.77
N ASP A 195 -16.53 -2.58 -17.46
CA ASP A 195 -16.64 -1.25 -16.85
C ASP A 195 -15.33 -0.46 -17.01
N THR A 196 -15.20 0.18 -18.16
CA THR A 196 -14.02 0.98 -18.52
C THR A 196 -13.79 2.15 -17.55
N THR A 197 -14.85 2.70 -16.98
CA THR A 197 -14.73 3.82 -16.00
C THR A 197 -14.03 3.37 -14.74
N THR A 198 -14.41 2.24 -14.17
CA THR A 198 -13.75 1.67 -13.00
C THR A 198 -12.29 1.29 -13.31
N ILE A 199 -12.03 0.66 -14.44
CA ILE A 199 -10.69 0.25 -14.87
C ILE A 199 -9.77 1.45 -15.04
N GLU A 200 -10.23 2.49 -15.73
CA GLU A 200 -9.48 3.75 -15.89
C GLU A 200 -9.25 4.44 -14.54
N GLY A 201 -10.22 4.39 -13.63
CA GLY A 201 -10.10 4.90 -12.27
C GLY A 201 -8.96 4.22 -11.51
N ILE A 202 -8.87 2.89 -11.53
CA ILE A 202 -7.78 2.12 -10.91
C ILE A 202 -6.42 2.52 -11.51
N ALA A 203 -6.32 2.59 -12.84
CA ALA A 203 -5.08 2.94 -13.52
C ALA A 203 -4.63 4.39 -13.22
N ASN A 204 -5.57 5.34 -13.24
CA ASN A 204 -5.31 6.75 -12.96
C ASN A 204 -4.90 6.97 -11.50
N ASN A 205 -5.60 6.36 -10.53
CA ASN A 205 -5.25 6.42 -9.11
C ASN A 205 -3.85 5.85 -8.86
N SER A 206 -3.55 4.71 -9.46
CA SER A 206 -2.22 4.10 -9.40
C SER A 206 -1.13 5.06 -9.92
N SER A 207 -1.34 5.63 -11.11
CA SER A 207 -0.35 6.52 -11.74
C SER A 207 -0.17 7.83 -10.98
N SER A 208 -1.27 8.45 -10.53
CA SER A 208 -1.23 9.70 -9.78
C SER A 208 -0.49 9.53 -8.47
N GLN A 209 -0.88 8.53 -7.66
CA GLN A 209 -0.27 8.27 -6.36
C GLN A 209 1.22 7.90 -6.50
N ALA A 210 1.58 7.10 -7.51
CA ALA A 210 2.97 6.75 -7.77
C ALA A 210 3.82 7.99 -8.08
N ASN A 211 3.30 8.91 -8.90
CA ASN A 211 3.98 10.15 -9.24
C ASN A 211 4.11 11.08 -8.03
N ASP A 212 3.01 11.29 -7.29
CA ASP A 212 2.94 12.21 -6.16
C ASP A 212 3.88 11.79 -5.01
N LEU A 213 4.02 10.47 -4.80
CA LEU A 213 4.83 9.90 -3.72
C LEU A 213 6.22 9.41 -4.17
N GLY A 214 6.53 9.54 -5.47
CA GLY A 214 7.81 9.06 -6.04
C GLY A 214 7.98 7.55 -5.90
N ILE A 215 6.89 6.76 -6.07
CA ILE A 215 6.92 5.30 -5.97
C ILE A 215 7.23 4.73 -7.35
N GLN A 216 8.31 3.94 -7.46
CA GLN A 216 8.81 3.41 -8.72
C GLN A 216 8.91 1.88 -8.74
N ALA A 217 8.68 1.22 -7.61
CA ALA A 217 8.84 -0.23 -7.46
C ALA A 217 7.75 -0.82 -6.56
N THR A 218 7.54 -2.13 -6.69
CA THR A 218 6.66 -2.92 -5.82
C THR A 218 7.40 -4.12 -5.22
N PRO A 219 7.11 -4.48 -3.97
CA PRO A 219 6.28 -3.71 -3.04
C PRO A 219 7.00 -2.45 -2.54
N THR A 220 6.24 -1.37 -2.30
CA THR A 220 6.72 -0.19 -1.56
C THR A 220 5.80 0.03 -0.38
N PHE A 221 6.40 0.27 0.79
CA PHE A 221 5.66 0.42 2.04
C PHE A 221 5.73 1.84 2.57
N LEU A 222 4.61 2.28 3.18
CA LEU A 222 4.57 3.49 3.99
C LEU A 222 4.06 3.12 5.39
N LEU A 223 4.62 3.78 6.41
CA LEU A 223 4.09 3.76 7.77
C LEU A 223 3.71 5.19 8.16
N ASN A 224 2.42 5.42 8.40
CA ASN A 224 1.88 6.76 8.67
C ASN A 224 2.32 7.78 7.60
N ASP A 225 2.10 7.45 6.32
CA ASP A 225 2.44 8.24 5.12
C ASP A 225 3.95 8.44 4.88
N ARG A 226 4.81 7.90 5.75
CA ARG A 226 6.25 7.91 5.55
C ARG A 226 6.70 6.69 4.79
N LYS A 227 7.31 6.90 3.62
CA LYS A 227 7.89 5.82 2.82
C LYS A 227 9.03 5.13 3.59
N LEU A 228 9.00 3.79 3.61
CA LEU A 228 10.04 2.96 4.20
C LEU A 228 11.05 2.56 3.14
N ASP A 229 12.33 2.45 3.55
CA ASP A 229 13.43 1.99 2.68
C ASP A 229 13.62 0.46 2.75
N VAL A 230 12.62 -0.26 3.26
CA VAL A 230 12.61 -1.71 3.46
C VAL A 230 11.34 -2.31 2.85
N ASN A 231 11.39 -3.60 2.46
CA ASN A 231 10.29 -4.26 1.76
C ASN A 231 10.09 -5.73 2.15
N SER A 232 10.71 -6.19 3.22
CA SER A 232 10.48 -7.53 3.80
C SER A 232 9.80 -7.43 5.17
N TRP A 233 9.02 -8.45 5.53
CA TRP A 233 8.36 -8.48 6.83
C TRP A 233 9.37 -8.43 8.00
N SER A 234 10.46 -9.16 7.89
CA SER A 234 11.51 -9.18 8.93
C SER A 234 12.16 -7.81 9.18
N GLU A 235 12.05 -6.87 8.23
CA GLU A 235 12.54 -5.50 8.41
C GLU A 235 11.42 -4.54 8.83
N ILE A 236 10.18 -4.75 8.34
CA ILE A 236 9.02 -3.90 8.65
C ILE A 236 8.51 -4.14 10.08
N GLU A 237 8.42 -5.40 10.52
CA GLU A 237 7.93 -5.73 11.85
C GLU A 237 8.67 -5.00 12.99
N PRO A 238 10.02 -4.96 13.02
CA PRO A 238 10.75 -4.16 14.01
C PRO A 238 10.44 -2.67 13.95
N LEU A 239 10.06 -2.12 12.78
CA LEU A 239 9.63 -0.72 12.66
C LEU A 239 8.29 -0.49 13.34
N LEU A 240 7.32 -1.39 13.13
CA LEU A 240 6.02 -1.36 13.83
C LEU A 240 6.21 -1.46 15.34
N GLN A 241 7.09 -2.36 15.80
CA GLN A 241 7.39 -2.52 17.23
C GLN A 241 8.03 -1.26 17.83
N ARG A 242 8.98 -0.64 17.13
CA ARG A 242 9.56 0.64 17.54
C ARG A 242 8.53 1.76 17.59
N ALA A 243 7.59 1.78 16.67
CA ALA A 243 6.50 2.75 16.64
C ALA A 243 5.45 2.54 17.73
N GLY A 244 5.56 1.47 18.54
CA GLY A 244 4.69 1.22 19.67
C GLY A 244 3.72 0.04 19.52
N ALA A 245 3.70 -0.64 18.36
CA ALA A 245 2.89 -1.84 18.19
C ALA A 245 3.40 -3.00 19.06
N ARG A 246 2.48 -3.84 19.55
CA ARG A 246 2.77 -5.12 20.21
C ARG A 246 1.81 -6.17 19.67
N GLN A 247 2.26 -7.40 19.64
CA GLN A 247 1.40 -8.56 19.48
C GLN A 247 0.79 -8.90 20.86
N GLU A 248 -0.42 -9.44 20.89
CA GLU A 248 -1.02 -9.94 22.12
C GLU A 248 -0.38 -11.26 22.58
#